data_4faf8e4c52a66cedff22df84699096a2
#
_entry.id   4faf8e4c52a66cedff22df84699096a2
#
_cell.length_a   1.000
_cell.length_b   1.000
_cell.length_c   1.000
_cell.angle_alpha   90.00
_cell.angle_beta   90.00
_cell.angle_gamma   90.00
#
_symmetry.space_group_name_H-M   'P 1'
#
loop_
_entity.id
_entity.type
_entity.pdbx_description
1 polymer ?
#
loop_
_entity_poly.entity_id
_entity_poly.type
_entity_poly.pdbx_seq_one_letter_code
_entity_poly.pdbx_strand_id
1 'polypeptide(L)'
;MTLNEYQEKAMTTCMPTCDNVSYMLLNLVAEVCELAGKIAKDIRKKNVEIGGGHYTKNELIPNMSFAEWTYRQDEYMKEAGDVLWQLAGFCKVMGWTLEDVAQGNLDKLSSRHTRGVIDGDGDNR
;
A
#
# COMPACT_ATOMS: atom_id res chain seq x y z
N MET A 1 -1.43 17.97 4.25
CA MET A 1 -0.86 17.54 2.95
C MET A 1 -1.95 16.79 2.20
N THR A 2 -2.25 17.20 0.95
CA THR A 2 -3.16 16.49 0.04
C THR A 2 -2.41 15.36 -0.70
N LEU A 3 -3.13 14.47 -1.37
CA LEU A 3 -2.51 13.43 -2.20
C LEU A 3 -1.72 14.03 -3.38
N ASN A 4 -2.21 15.12 -3.96
CA ASN A 4 -1.53 15.81 -5.04
C ASN A 4 -0.25 16.51 -4.56
N GLU A 5 -0.28 17.17 -3.41
CA GLU A 5 0.92 17.74 -2.80
C GLU A 5 1.98 16.66 -2.48
N TYR A 6 1.54 15.47 -2.05
CA TYR A 6 2.42 14.33 -1.86
C TYR A 6 3.04 13.90 -3.19
N GLN A 7 2.21 13.66 -4.22
CA GLN A 7 2.68 13.22 -5.54
C GLN A 7 3.70 14.19 -6.13
N GLU A 8 3.42 15.50 -6.10
CA GLU A 8 4.34 16.52 -6.58
C GLU A 8 5.69 16.46 -5.86
N LYS A 9 5.67 16.43 -4.53
CA LYS A 9 6.91 16.41 -3.71
C LYS A 9 7.67 15.10 -3.90
N ALA A 10 6.98 13.95 -3.86
CA ALA A 10 7.59 12.65 -4.04
C ALA A 10 8.29 12.52 -5.40
N MET A 11 7.67 13.03 -6.47
CA MET A 11 8.22 12.92 -7.81
C MET A 11 9.42 13.84 -8.07
N THR A 12 9.74 14.79 -7.18
CA THR A 12 11.01 15.52 -7.27
C THR A 12 12.24 14.63 -7.05
N THR A 13 12.05 13.48 -6.43
CA THR A 13 13.13 12.48 -6.19
C THR A 13 13.24 11.43 -7.29
N CYS A 14 12.34 11.48 -8.30
CA CYS A 14 12.34 10.52 -9.39
C CYS A 14 13.51 10.75 -10.36
N MET A 15 14.34 9.74 -10.54
CA MET A 15 15.44 9.79 -11.51
C MET A 15 14.90 9.72 -12.96
N PRO A 16 15.53 10.39 -13.92
CA PRO A 16 15.09 10.37 -15.34
C PRO A 16 14.95 8.95 -15.91
N THR A 17 15.81 8.02 -15.49
CA THR A 17 15.78 6.62 -15.90
C THR A 17 14.58 5.84 -15.35
N CYS A 18 13.96 6.35 -14.30
CA CYS A 18 12.82 5.74 -13.61
C CYS A 18 11.48 6.34 -14.04
N ASP A 19 11.48 7.48 -14.73
CA ASP A 19 10.28 8.21 -15.15
C ASP A 19 9.65 7.58 -16.41
N ASN A 20 9.20 6.35 -16.28
CA ASN A 20 8.51 5.59 -17.33
C ASN A 20 7.57 4.52 -16.74
N VAL A 21 6.57 4.13 -17.55
CA VAL A 21 5.52 3.17 -17.13
C VAL A 21 6.10 1.82 -16.71
N SER A 22 7.05 1.28 -17.48
CA SER A 22 7.61 -0.05 -17.22
C SER A 22 8.33 -0.10 -15.86
N TYR A 23 9.19 0.89 -15.59
CA TYR A 23 9.89 0.98 -14.30
C TYR A 23 8.89 1.11 -13.16
N MET A 24 7.98 2.08 -13.25
CA MET A 24 7.03 2.35 -12.16
C MET A 24 6.15 1.14 -11.85
N LEU A 25 5.70 0.40 -12.87
CA LEU A 25 4.87 -0.78 -12.67
C LEU A 25 5.67 -1.97 -12.11
N LEU A 26 6.85 -2.26 -12.66
CA LEU A 26 7.67 -3.37 -12.19
C LEU A 26 8.17 -3.15 -10.77
N ASN A 27 8.61 -1.92 -10.47
CA ASN A 27 9.11 -1.63 -9.12
C ASN A 27 7.99 -1.52 -8.08
N LEU A 28 6.77 -1.13 -8.46
CA LEU A 28 5.61 -1.20 -7.58
C LEU A 28 5.39 -2.63 -7.05
N VAL A 29 5.51 -3.63 -7.92
CA VAL A 29 5.41 -5.05 -7.51
C VAL A 29 6.58 -5.43 -6.59
N ALA A 30 7.80 -4.95 -6.88
CA ALA A 30 8.96 -5.22 -6.03
C ALA A 30 8.78 -4.67 -4.61
N GLU A 31 8.33 -3.41 -4.46
CA GLU A 31 8.10 -2.80 -3.13
C GLU A 31 6.99 -3.53 -2.34
N VAL A 32 5.92 -3.95 -3.01
CA VAL A 32 4.90 -4.80 -2.37
C VAL A 32 5.51 -6.13 -1.89
N CYS A 33 6.40 -6.74 -2.67
CA CYS A 33 7.10 -7.96 -2.28
C CYS A 33 8.08 -7.73 -1.11
N GLU A 34 8.73 -6.56 -1.02
CA GLU A 34 9.61 -6.22 0.10
C GLU A 34 8.81 -6.09 1.40
N LEU A 35 7.69 -5.36 1.38
CA LEU A 35 6.78 -5.29 2.53
C LEU A 35 6.30 -6.68 2.96
N ALA A 36 5.80 -7.47 2.03
CA ALA A 36 5.32 -8.82 2.29
C ALA A 36 6.45 -9.73 2.81
N GLY A 37 7.65 -9.61 2.25
CA GLY A 37 8.83 -10.37 2.63
C GLY A 37 9.30 -10.09 4.07
N LYS A 38 9.25 -8.83 4.51
CA LYS A 38 9.56 -8.46 5.91
C LYS A 38 8.59 -9.12 6.88
N ILE A 39 7.28 -9.03 6.61
CA ILE A 39 6.24 -9.66 7.45
C ILE A 39 6.39 -11.19 7.45
N ALA A 40 6.56 -11.81 6.28
CA ALA A 40 6.76 -13.25 6.16
C ALA A 40 7.99 -13.75 6.92
N LYS A 41 9.08 -12.97 6.91
CA LYS A 41 10.29 -13.26 7.68
C LYS A 41 10.03 -13.22 9.19
N ASP A 42 9.26 -12.25 9.67
CA ASP A 42 8.92 -12.14 11.08
C ASP A 42 7.97 -13.27 11.53
N ILE A 43 7.03 -13.69 10.69
CA ILE A 43 6.20 -14.88 10.94
C ILE A 43 7.08 -16.14 11.03
N ARG A 44 7.97 -16.35 10.05
CA ARG A 44 8.87 -17.50 10.01
C ARG A 44 9.79 -17.58 11.23
N LYS A 45 10.23 -16.43 11.73
CA LYS A 45 11.08 -16.34 12.93
C LYS A 45 10.29 -16.38 14.24
N LYS A 46 8.97 -16.48 14.18
CA LYS A 46 8.06 -16.41 15.33
C LYS A 46 8.16 -15.08 16.11
N ASN A 47 8.60 -14.02 15.45
CA ASN A 47 8.60 -12.66 15.98
C ASN A 47 7.17 -12.10 16.07
N VAL A 48 6.30 -12.54 15.15
CA VAL A 48 4.87 -12.26 15.15
C VAL A 48 4.11 -13.57 14.86
N GLU A 49 2.89 -13.66 15.39
CA GLU A 49 1.94 -14.73 15.10
C GLU A 49 0.75 -14.14 14.36
N ILE A 50 0.12 -14.94 13.49
CA ILE A 50 -1.14 -14.57 12.86
C ILE A 50 -2.25 -14.95 13.84
N GLY A 51 -2.92 -13.93 14.41
CA GLY A 51 -4.10 -14.13 15.26
C GLY A 51 -5.31 -14.51 14.41
N GLY A 52 -5.90 -15.67 14.69
CA GLY A 52 -7.15 -16.09 14.09
C GLY A 52 -8.35 -15.77 14.98
N GLY A 53 -9.16 -14.79 14.63
CA GLY A 53 -10.41 -14.52 15.31
C GLY A 53 -11.13 -13.31 14.75
N HIS A 54 -12.45 -13.41 14.60
CA HIS A 54 -13.33 -12.35 14.08
C HIS A 54 -13.30 -11.02 14.87
N TYR A 55 -12.51 -10.93 15.95
CA TYR A 55 -12.54 -9.81 16.90
C TYR A 55 -11.21 -9.05 17.04
N THR A 56 -10.14 -9.50 16.40
CA THR A 56 -8.87 -8.77 16.46
C THR A 56 -8.71 -7.87 15.24
N LYS A 57 -8.68 -6.57 15.48
CA LYS A 57 -8.40 -5.56 14.43
C LYS A 57 -6.99 -5.69 13.84
N ASN A 58 -6.14 -6.48 14.47
CA ASN A 58 -4.77 -6.68 14.06
C ASN A 58 -4.44 -8.18 14.11
N GLU A 59 -4.28 -8.79 12.94
CA GLU A 59 -3.94 -10.22 12.84
C GLU A 59 -2.46 -10.51 13.21
N LEU A 60 -1.62 -9.49 13.28
CA LEU A 60 -0.23 -9.63 13.68
C LEU A 60 -0.12 -9.46 15.19
N ILE A 61 0.11 -10.56 15.89
CA ILE A 61 0.34 -10.58 17.35
C ILE A 61 1.85 -10.59 17.57
N PRO A 62 2.44 -9.51 18.13
CA PRO A 62 3.87 -9.47 18.39
C PRO A 62 4.26 -10.42 19.52
N ASN A 63 5.28 -11.23 19.28
CA ASN A 63 5.95 -12.08 20.27
C ASN A 63 7.31 -11.48 20.64
N MET A 64 7.28 -10.22 21.04
CA MET A 64 8.47 -9.42 21.33
C MET A 64 8.09 -8.26 22.27
N SER A 65 9.08 -7.52 22.77
CA SER A 65 8.85 -6.31 23.58
C SER A 65 8.14 -5.21 22.78
N PHE A 66 7.49 -4.29 23.51
CA PHE A 66 6.83 -3.14 22.91
C PHE A 66 7.78 -2.28 22.04
N ALA A 67 9.02 -2.08 22.49
CA ALA A 67 10.01 -1.30 21.74
C ALA A 67 10.40 -1.98 20.43
N GLU A 68 10.61 -3.30 20.45
CA GLU A 68 10.91 -4.07 19.23
C GLU A 68 9.73 -4.08 18.26
N TRP A 69 8.50 -4.20 18.78
CA TRP A 69 7.30 -4.13 17.96
C TRP A 69 7.14 -2.75 17.28
N THR A 70 7.37 -1.67 18.02
CA THR A 70 7.33 -0.31 17.46
C THR A 70 8.36 -0.15 16.35
N TYR A 71 9.57 -0.66 16.55
CA TYR A 71 10.60 -0.66 15.51
C TYR A 71 10.17 -1.45 14.26
N ARG A 72 9.56 -2.64 14.44
CA ARG A 72 9.06 -3.44 13.30
C ARG A 72 7.94 -2.73 12.53
N GLN A 73 7.00 -2.13 13.25
CA GLN A 73 5.94 -1.36 12.60
C GLN A 73 6.51 -0.18 11.78
N ASP A 74 7.54 0.49 12.28
CA ASP A 74 8.22 1.57 11.57
C ASP A 74 8.89 1.04 10.28
N GLU A 75 9.53 -0.12 10.33
CA GLU A 75 10.09 -0.78 9.15
C GLU A 75 9.01 -1.16 8.11
N TYR A 76 7.85 -1.68 8.55
CA TYR A 76 6.74 -1.96 7.63
C TYR A 76 6.17 -0.67 7.03
N MET A 77 6.10 0.40 7.82
CA MET A 77 5.60 1.71 7.36
C MET A 77 6.50 2.32 6.29
N LYS A 78 7.82 2.13 6.38
CA LYS A 78 8.77 2.57 5.36
C LYS A 78 8.50 1.87 4.02
N GLU A 79 8.38 0.54 4.02
CA GLU A 79 8.07 -0.21 2.80
C GLU A 79 6.69 0.16 2.21
N ALA A 80 5.69 0.39 3.07
CA ALA A 80 4.39 0.89 2.61
C ALA A 80 4.51 2.30 1.99
N GLY A 81 5.44 3.12 2.50
CA GLY A 81 5.80 4.41 1.91
C GLY A 81 6.39 4.27 0.51
N ASP A 82 7.26 3.29 0.30
CA ASP A 82 7.88 3.03 -1.00
C ASP A 82 6.84 2.52 -2.02
N VAL A 83 5.89 1.67 -1.59
CA VAL A 83 4.72 1.30 -2.41
C VAL A 83 3.90 2.53 -2.81
N LEU A 84 3.66 3.47 -1.88
CA LEU A 84 2.94 4.70 -2.17
C LEU A 84 3.70 5.60 -3.14
N TRP A 85 5.02 5.68 -3.00
CA TRP A 85 5.88 6.43 -3.92
C TRP A 85 5.80 5.88 -5.35
N GLN A 86 5.86 4.55 -5.51
CA GLN A 86 5.75 3.90 -6.81
C GLN A 86 4.38 4.10 -7.45
N LEU A 87 3.31 4.03 -6.64
CA LEU A 87 1.96 4.32 -7.12
C LEU A 87 1.82 5.77 -7.59
N ALA A 88 2.40 6.73 -6.85
CA ALA A 88 2.42 8.13 -7.23
C ALA A 88 3.16 8.35 -8.56
N GLY A 89 4.30 7.65 -8.73
CA GLY A 89 5.07 7.67 -9.97
C GLY A 89 4.31 7.06 -11.15
N PHE A 90 3.66 5.92 -10.92
CA PHE A 90 2.83 5.30 -11.94
C PHE A 90 1.69 6.23 -12.39
N CYS A 91 0.98 6.85 -11.46
CA CYS A 91 -0.05 7.83 -11.79
C CYS A 91 0.52 8.99 -12.60
N LYS A 92 1.68 9.53 -12.21
CA LYS A 92 2.33 10.63 -12.95
C LYS A 92 2.63 10.26 -14.40
N VAL A 93 3.26 9.10 -14.64
CA VAL A 93 3.63 8.69 -16.01
C VAL A 93 2.42 8.36 -16.88
N MET A 94 1.28 8.03 -16.26
CA MET A 94 -0.02 7.85 -16.91
C MET A 94 -0.80 9.16 -17.12
N GLY A 95 -0.29 10.28 -16.60
CA GLY A 95 -0.96 11.56 -16.66
C GLY A 95 -2.14 11.72 -15.68
N TRP A 96 -2.16 10.92 -14.61
CA TRP A 96 -3.21 10.95 -13.58
C TRP A 96 -2.71 11.64 -12.31
N THR A 97 -3.63 12.23 -11.55
CA THR A 97 -3.34 12.63 -10.20
C THR A 97 -3.70 11.51 -9.22
N LEU A 98 -2.98 11.43 -8.11
CA LEU A 98 -3.33 10.48 -7.04
C LEU A 98 -4.72 10.77 -6.46
N GLU A 99 -5.10 12.04 -6.42
CA GLU A 99 -6.40 12.46 -5.89
C GLU A 99 -7.55 12.00 -6.79
N ASP A 100 -7.41 12.11 -8.12
CA ASP A 100 -8.41 11.61 -9.07
C ASP A 100 -8.56 10.09 -8.98
N VAL A 101 -7.44 9.36 -8.85
CA VAL A 101 -7.47 7.90 -8.70
C VAL A 101 -8.14 7.51 -7.38
N ALA A 102 -7.85 8.20 -6.29
CA ALA A 102 -8.46 7.96 -4.99
C ALA A 102 -9.96 8.29 -5.02
N GLN A 103 -10.36 9.43 -5.60
CA GLN A 103 -11.76 9.83 -5.73
C GLN A 103 -12.55 8.84 -6.58
N GLY A 104 -12.01 8.45 -7.74
CA GLY A 104 -12.66 7.45 -8.60
C GLY A 104 -12.87 6.11 -7.92
N ASN A 105 -11.91 5.69 -7.06
CA ASN A 105 -12.07 4.48 -6.26
C ASN A 105 -13.16 4.64 -5.19
N LEU A 106 -13.23 5.79 -4.50
CA LEU A 106 -14.27 6.07 -3.50
C LEU A 106 -15.67 6.09 -4.16
N ASP A 107 -15.81 6.70 -5.31
CA ASP A 107 -17.08 6.76 -6.05
C ASP A 107 -17.55 5.35 -6.45
N LYS A 108 -16.62 4.52 -6.95
CA LYS A 108 -16.90 3.12 -7.25
C LYS A 108 -17.36 2.34 -6.02
N LEU A 109 -16.66 2.47 -4.90
CA LEU A 109 -17.00 1.78 -3.64
C LEU A 109 -18.35 2.26 -3.08
N SER A 110 -18.60 3.56 -3.08
CA SER A 110 -19.88 4.15 -2.65
C SER A 110 -21.04 3.63 -3.49
N SER A 111 -20.88 3.58 -4.82
CA SER A 111 -21.89 3.01 -5.72
C SER A 111 -22.16 1.54 -5.41
N ARG A 112 -21.12 0.72 -5.20
CA ARG A 112 -21.27 -0.69 -4.85
C ARG A 112 -21.97 -0.87 -3.51
N HIS A 113 -21.64 -0.06 -2.51
CA HIS A 113 -22.29 -0.09 -1.20
C HIS A 113 -23.78 0.25 -1.33
N THR A 114 -24.14 1.32 -2.04
CA THR A 114 -25.53 1.74 -2.23
C THR A 114 -26.37 0.68 -2.96
N ARG A 115 -25.76 -0.03 -3.91
CA ARG A 115 -26.43 -1.13 -4.65
C ARG A 115 -26.41 -2.48 -3.93
N GLY A 116 -25.75 -2.60 -2.76
CA GLY A 116 -25.66 -3.84 -1.99
C GLY A 116 -24.84 -4.93 -2.66
N VAL A 117 -23.84 -4.56 -3.47
CA VAL A 117 -22.99 -5.49 -4.24
C VAL A 117 -21.50 -5.41 -3.89
N ILE A 118 -21.19 -5.01 -2.66
CA ILE A 118 -19.79 -4.86 -2.19
C ILE A 118 -19.02 -6.19 -2.30
N ASP A 119 -19.65 -7.30 -1.96
CA ASP A 119 -19.09 -8.65 -1.95
C ASP A 119 -19.24 -9.41 -3.29
N GLY A 120 -19.77 -8.75 -4.31
CA GLY A 120 -19.90 -9.32 -5.65
C GLY A 120 -18.57 -9.45 -6.40
N ASP A 121 -18.56 -10.19 -7.50
CA ASP A 121 -17.38 -10.40 -8.35
C ASP A 121 -17.28 -9.39 -9.51
N GLY A 122 -16.05 -9.04 -9.86
CA GLY A 122 -15.73 -8.19 -11.00
C GLY A 122 -15.98 -6.69 -10.79
N ASP A 123 -15.48 -5.87 -11.73
CA ASP A 123 -15.55 -4.40 -11.61
C ASP A 123 -16.91 -3.82 -12.02
N ASN A 124 -17.69 -4.53 -12.79
CA ASN A 124 -19.01 -4.08 -13.31
C ASN A 124 -20.21 -4.52 -12.44
N ARG A 125 -19.94 -5.10 -11.25
CA ARG A 125 -20.99 -5.47 -10.30
C ARG A 125 -21.67 -4.27 -9.67
#